data_1b7114f55716be2c118206a0af17021e
#
_entry.id   1b7114f55716be2c118206a0af17021e
#
_cell.length_a   1.000
_cell.length_b   1.000
_cell.length_c   1.000
_cell.angle_alpha   90.00
_cell.angle_beta   90.00
_cell.angle_gamma   90.00
#
_symmetry.space_group_name_H-M   'P 1'
#
loop_
_entity.id
_entity.type
_entity.pdbx_description
1 polymer ?
#
loop_
_entity_poly.entity_id
_entity_poly.type
_entity_poly.pdbx_seq_one_letter_code
_entity_poly.pdbx_strand_id
1 'polypeptide(L)'
;QMEEAMGDGIKLPEFLDEELKDDIKQDANQRARWEYDPSYGSTDGRHGKAYIKPFTPNEKVPSAIRELHKKNSDIGVVPKNMHRMTTDKKVFSSKRVVAGGSMMIDCSGSMYWSYEDIKEIIELLPASIIAGYEGYNQIIDGKDGIIRIFADKGKLDTREISKAGEFGCNSVDLDALKWLAKQPEPRIWVSDQAVVGVNDEGRAVSLNPQLKVEIMQFMVKNNIIPIRTQEMVYRVAKQLATSVKKKR
;
A
#
# COMPACT_ATOMS: atom_id res chain seq x y z
N GLN A 1 -28.00 7.59 1.12
CA GLN A 1 -27.73 6.14 0.93
C GLN A 1 -26.31 5.84 0.41
N MET A 2 -25.56 6.77 -0.18
CA MET A 2 -24.13 6.59 -0.49
C MET A 2 -23.23 6.98 0.67
N GLU A 3 -23.68 7.85 1.56
CA GLU A 3 -22.93 8.39 2.70
C GLU A 3 -22.57 7.36 3.78
N GLU A 4 -23.41 6.32 3.95
CA GLU A 4 -23.15 5.23 4.92
C GLU A 4 -22.19 4.16 4.39
N ALA A 5 -21.75 4.26 3.12
CA ALA A 5 -21.22 3.10 2.43
C ALA A 5 -19.71 2.90 2.54
N MET A 6 -18.90 3.94 2.73
CA MET A 6 -17.45 3.77 2.61
C MET A 6 -16.82 3.24 3.89
N GLY A 7 -16.97 3.92 5.00
CA GLY A 7 -16.37 3.51 6.27
C GLY A 7 -16.94 2.19 6.80
N ASP A 8 -18.25 1.99 6.64
CA ASP A 8 -18.92 0.75 7.09
C ASP A 8 -18.73 -0.42 6.13
N GLY A 9 -18.45 -0.15 4.85
CA GLY A 9 -18.18 -1.18 3.84
C GLY A 9 -16.75 -1.73 3.89
N ILE A 10 -15.81 -1.03 4.51
CA ILE A 10 -14.40 -1.46 4.63
C ILE A 10 -14.23 -2.33 5.88
N LYS A 11 -13.74 -3.55 5.69
CA LYS A 11 -13.43 -4.46 6.80
C LYS A 11 -12.08 -4.11 7.40
N LEU A 12 -12.09 -3.42 8.53
CA LEU A 12 -10.88 -3.08 9.25
C LEU A 12 -10.32 -4.30 10.01
N PRO A 13 -8.99 -4.52 9.97
CA PRO A 13 -8.36 -5.64 10.64
C PRO A 13 -8.54 -5.60 12.16
N GLU A 14 -8.67 -6.79 12.77
CA GLU A 14 -8.81 -6.92 14.24
C GLU A 14 -7.59 -6.42 15.04
N PHE A 15 -6.41 -6.31 14.41
CA PHE A 15 -5.23 -5.84 15.11
C PHE A 15 -5.21 -4.33 15.36
N LEU A 16 -6.09 -3.57 14.69
CA LEU A 16 -6.26 -2.14 14.95
C LEU A 16 -7.09 -1.95 16.21
N ASP A 17 -6.69 -0.98 17.06
CA ASP A 17 -7.52 -0.58 18.18
C ASP A 17 -8.79 0.15 17.73
N GLU A 18 -9.79 0.25 18.61
CA GLU A 18 -11.08 0.82 18.25
C GLU A 18 -10.98 2.32 17.92
N GLU A 19 -10.13 3.06 18.64
CA GLU A 19 -9.91 4.49 18.36
C GLU A 19 -9.42 4.72 16.92
N LEU A 20 -8.40 3.96 16.49
CA LEU A 20 -7.87 4.07 15.14
C LEU A 20 -8.86 3.60 14.07
N LYS A 21 -9.68 2.58 14.39
CA LYS A 21 -10.76 2.15 13.49
C LYS A 21 -11.80 3.24 13.30
N ASP A 22 -12.18 3.92 14.37
CA ASP A 22 -13.15 5.03 14.31
C ASP A 22 -12.58 6.21 13.54
N ASP A 23 -11.32 6.58 13.78
CA ASP A 23 -10.63 7.64 13.03
C ASP A 23 -10.62 7.34 11.51
N ILE A 24 -10.25 6.10 11.12
CA ILE A 24 -10.23 5.69 9.72
C ILE A 24 -11.62 5.75 9.09
N LYS A 25 -12.65 5.25 9.77
CA LYS A 25 -14.02 5.27 9.28
C LYS A 25 -14.54 6.70 9.13
N GLN A 26 -14.31 7.54 10.13
CA GLN A 26 -14.74 8.92 10.11
C GLN A 26 -14.10 9.70 8.96
N ASP A 27 -12.78 9.56 8.76
CA ASP A 27 -12.06 10.22 7.68
C ASP A 27 -12.55 9.72 6.31
N ALA A 28 -12.70 8.41 6.13
CA ALA A 28 -13.22 7.82 4.90
C ALA A 28 -14.64 8.30 4.56
N ASN A 29 -15.55 8.37 5.54
CA ASN A 29 -16.91 8.86 5.34
C ASN A 29 -16.94 10.36 5.02
N GLN A 30 -16.13 11.16 5.69
CA GLN A 30 -16.01 12.57 5.42
C GLN A 30 -15.54 12.84 3.98
N ARG A 31 -14.53 12.08 3.52
CA ARG A 31 -14.00 12.19 2.16
C ARG A 31 -14.97 11.69 1.10
N ALA A 32 -15.67 10.57 1.36
CA ALA A 32 -16.70 10.07 0.47
C ALA A 32 -17.77 11.13 0.18
N ARG A 33 -18.14 11.90 1.19
CA ARG A 33 -19.10 13.00 1.05
C ARG A 33 -18.62 14.12 0.13
N TRP A 34 -17.34 14.50 0.20
CA TRP A 34 -16.80 15.65 -0.51
C TRP A 34 -16.24 15.30 -1.87
N GLU A 35 -15.47 14.23 -1.94
CA GLU A 35 -14.67 13.90 -3.13
C GLU A 35 -15.42 13.01 -4.12
N TYR A 36 -16.27 12.11 -3.60
CA TYR A 36 -16.94 11.11 -4.43
C TYR A 36 -18.40 11.42 -4.74
N ASP A 37 -18.93 12.56 -4.23
CA ASP A 37 -20.27 12.98 -4.59
C ASP A 37 -20.30 13.45 -6.05
N PRO A 38 -21.18 12.85 -6.91
CA PRO A 38 -21.26 13.21 -8.33
C PRO A 38 -21.69 14.65 -8.58
N SER A 39 -22.24 15.36 -7.58
CA SER A 39 -22.65 16.76 -7.70
C SER A 39 -21.48 17.73 -7.60
N TYR A 40 -20.32 17.30 -7.09
CA TYR A 40 -19.14 18.13 -6.93
C TYR A 40 -18.13 17.91 -8.04
N GLY A 41 -17.71 18.97 -8.69
CA GLY A 41 -16.56 19.02 -9.58
C GLY A 41 -16.85 19.03 -11.08
N SER A 42 -15.85 19.35 -11.84
CA SER A 42 -15.84 19.39 -13.30
C SER A 42 -15.41 18.05 -13.90
N THR A 43 -15.65 17.83 -15.19
CA THR A 43 -16.17 16.60 -15.73
C THR A 43 -15.33 15.91 -16.82
N ASP A 44 -14.13 16.39 -17.12
CA ASP A 44 -13.46 15.97 -18.36
C ASP A 44 -12.30 14.98 -18.17
N GLY A 45 -11.90 14.70 -16.90
CA GLY A 45 -10.82 13.80 -16.60
C GLY A 45 -11.21 12.32 -16.74
N ARG A 46 -10.33 11.53 -17.33
CA ARG A 46 -10.35 10.07 -17.31
C ARG A 46 -9.36 9.52 -16.29
N HIS A 47 -9.49 8.27 -15.92
CA HIS A 47 -8.45 7.59 -15.14
C HIS A 47 -7.14 7.52 -15.92
N GLY A 48 -6.05 7.91 -15.30
CA GLY A 48 -4.72 7.78 -15.86
C GLY A 48 -4.22 6.34 -15.86
N LYS A 49 -3.31 6.03 -16.78
CA LYS A 49 -2.67 4.72 -16.92
C LYS A 49 -1.27 4.75 -16.35
N ALA A 50 -0.97 3.86 -15.39
CA ALA A 50 0.35 3.76 -14.79
C ALA A 50 1.26 2.74 -15.50
N TYR A 51 2.56 3.07 -15.54
CA TYR A 51 3.61 2.10 -15.81
C TYR A 51 4.06 1.47 -14.49
N ILE A 52 4.08 0.14 -14.42
CA ILE A 52 4.60 -0.56 -13.24
C ILE A 52 6.08 -0.84 -13.47
N LYS A 53 6.93 -0.18 -12.69
CA LYS A 53 8.38 -0.35 -12.81
C LYS A 53 8.81 -1.71 -12.25
N PRO A 54 9.64 -2.49 -12.98
CA PRO A 54 10.19 -3.74 -12.47
C PRO A 54 10.98 -3.52 -11.17
N PHE A 55 10.73 -4.36 -10.17
CA PHE A 55 11.42 -4.29 -8.88
C PHE A 55 12.83 -4.85 -8.98
N THR A 56 13.83 -4.00 -8.73
CA THR A 56 15.25 -4.36 -8.81
C THR A 56 15.95 -4.01 -7.48
N PRO A 57 15.75 -4.81 -6.42
CA PRO A 57 16.24 -4.47 -5.09
C PRO A 57 17.77 -4.42 -5.03
N ASN A 58 18.30 -3.43 -4.35
CA ASN A 58 19.73 -3.24 -4.11
C ASN A 58 20.15 -3.40 -2.65
N GLU A 59 19.18 -3.39 -1.72
CA GLU A 59 19.43 -3.54 -0.29
C GLU A 59 18.49 -4.57 0.36
N LYS A 60 18.80 -4.94 1.61
CA LYS A 60 17.96 -5.77 2.47
C LYS A 60 17.61 -4.99 3.73
N VAL A 61 16.36 -5.05 4.15
CA VAL A 61 15.92 -4.47 5.42
C VAL A 61 16.54 -5.28 6.56
N PRO A 62 17.35 -4.69 7.45
CA PRO A 62 18.06 -5.43 8.50
C PRO A 62 17.11 -6.19 9.45
N SER A 63 15.96 -5.60 9.78
CA SER A 63 14.92 -6.20 10.63
C SER A 63 14.26 -7.42 9.97
N ALA A 64 14.15 -7.45 8.65
CA ALA A 64 13.57 -8.57 7.90
C ALA A 64 14.38 -9.85 8.02
N ILE A 65 15.69 -9.76 8.21
CA ILE A 65 16.57 -10.92 8.38
C ILE A 65 16.11 -11.79 9.58
N ARG A 66 15.64 -11.17 10.66
CA ARG A 66 15.13 -11.88 11.84
C ARG A 66 13.72 -12.44 11.64
N GLU A 67 12.90 -11.82 10.80
CA GLU A 67 11.49 -12.17 10.61
C GLU A 67 11.25 -13.19 9.50
N LEU A 68 12.10 -13.21 8.49
CA LEU A 68 12.00 -14.10 7.34
C LEU A 68 12.83 -15.38 7.48
N HIS A 69 13.47 -15.63 8.63
CA HIS A 69 14.30 -16.82 8.82
C HIS A 69 13.50 -18.11 8.70
N LYS A 70 14.09 -19.05 7.99
CA LYS A 70 13.67 -20.45 8.03
C LYS A 70 13.78 -20.96 9.46
N LYS A 71 12.68 -21.29 10.08
CA LYS A 71 12.70 -21.95 11.38
C LYS A 71 12.93 -23.44 11.15
N ASN A 72 13.93 -24.01 11.81
CA ASN A 72 14.10 -25.46 11.83
C ASN A 72 13.01 -26.08 12.73
N SER A 73 12.44 -27.18 12.28
CA SER A 73 11.36 -27.91 12.95
C SER A 73 11.71 -29.40 13.02
N ASP A 74 11.18 -30.07 14.00
CA ASP A 74 11.16 -31.53 14.14
C ASP A 74 10.03 -32.19 13.34
N ILE A 75 9.08 -31.40 12.85
CA ILE A 75 7.91 -31.84 12.09
C ILE A 75 7.98 -31.29 10.65
N GLY A 76 7.76 -32.13 9.64
CA GLY A 76 7.69 -31.71 8.24
C GLY A 76 7.68 -32.92 7.30
N VAL A 77 7.52 -32.65 5.99
CA VAL A 77 7.40 -33.70 4.96
C VAL A 77 8.76 -34.03 4.31
N VAL A 78 9.60 -33.01 4.08
CA VAL A 78 10.89 -33.20 3.41
C VAL A 78 12.02 -32.71 4.32
N PRO A 79 12.87 -33.58 4.84
CA PRO A 79 14.00 -33.17 5.66
C PRO A 79 15.04 -32.44 4.81
N LYS A 80 15.56 -31.33 5.30
CA LYS A 80 16.58 -30.51 4.64
C LYS A 80 17.87 -30.36 5.43
N ASN A 81 17.83 -30.61 6.73
CA ASN A 81 18.96 -30.45 7.64
C ASN A 81 19.31 -31.78 8.33
N MET A 82 19.61 -32.80 7.55
CA MET A 82 19.87 -34.14 8.06
C MET A 82 20.99 -34.22 9.12
N HIS A 83 21.99 -33.32 9.03
CA HIS A 83 23.05 -33.21 10.03
C HIS A 83 22.53 -32.85 11.46
N ARG A 84 21.30 -32.37 11.57
CA ARG A 84 20.66 -32.05 12.87
C ARG A 84 19.92 -33.23 13.49
N MET A 85 19.87 -34.37 12.81
CA MET A 85 19.10 -35.52 13.28
C MET A 85 19.64 -36.07 14.61
N THR A 86 20.95 -36.00 14.80
CA THR A 86 21.64 -36.46 16.02
C THR A 86 21.75 -35.41 17.10
N THR A 87 21.54 -34.14 16.80
CA THR A 87 21.69 -33.01 17.74
C THR A 87 20.38 -32.62 18.39
N ASP A 88 19.45 -32.05 17.60
CA ASP A 88 18.21 -31.50 18.12
C ASP A 88 16.95 -31.98 17.36
N LYS A 89 17.12 -32.94 16.47
CA LYS A 89 16.08 -33.55 15.63
C LYS A 89 15.31 -32.58 14.73
N LYS A 90 15.70 -31.30 14.62
CA LYS A 90 15.05 -30.29 13.81
C LYS A 90 15.50 -30.32 12.36
N VAL A 91 15.27 -31.46 11.72
CA VAL A 91 15.72 -31.76 10.35
C VAL A 91 14.88 -31.08 9.27
N PHE A 92 13.67 -30.65 9.58
CA PHE A 92 12.80 -29.97 8.64
C PHE A 92 13.00 -28.46 8.71
N SER A 93 12.80 -27.76 7.59
CA SER A 93 12.77 -26.31 7.58
C SER A 93 11.42 -25.83 7.08
N SER A 94 10.70 -25.08 7.91
CA SER A 94 9.51 -24.37 7.49
C SER A 94 9.86 -22.93 7.08
N LYS A 95 9.37 -22.48 5.92
CA LYS A 95 9.34 -21.04 5.64
C LYS A 95 8.21 -20.45 6.48
N ARG A 96 8.56 -19.56 7.38
CA ARG A 96 7.54 -18.74 8.02
C ARG A 96 7.16 -17.64 7.03
N VAL A 97 6.00 -17.75 6.41
CA VAL A 97 5.42 -16.67 5.64
C VAL A 97 4.79 -15.72 6.68
N VAL A 98 5.49 -14.66 6.99
CA VAL A 98 4.89 -13.55 7.73
C VAL A 98 4.11 -12.75 6.70
N ALA A 99 2.78 -12.80 6.76
CA ALA A 99 1.93 -11.96 5.94
C ALA A 99 2.04 -10.53 6.48
N GLY A 100 2.87 -9.71 5.86
CA GLY A 100 3.06 -8.32 6.25
C GLY A 100 2.03 -7.37 5.65
N GLY A 101 1.10 -7.88 4.82
CA GLY A 101 0.19 -7.03 4.08
C GLY A 101 0.86 -6.25 2.94
N SER A 102 0.16 -5.23 2.46
CA SER A 102 0.66 -4.37 1.38
C SER A 102 0.24 -2.92 1.60
N MET A 103 1.10 -1.99 1.16
CA MET A 103 0.87 -0.56 1.28
C MET A 103 1.20 0.12 -0.05
N MET A 104 0.29 0.99 -0.49
CA MET A 104 0.48 1.86 -1.63
C MET A 104 0.51 3.30 -1.14
N ILE A 105 1.59 4.02 -1.40
CA ILE A 105 1.82 5.39 -0.95
C ILE A 105 1.64 6.33 -2.13
N ASP A 106 0.78 7.31 -1.97
CA ASP A 106 0.68 8.46 -2.85
C ASP A 106 1.92 9.34 -2.65
N CYS A 107 2.73 9.45 -3.70
CA CYS A 107 3.94 10.28 -3.71
C CYS A 107 3.71 11.63 -4.39
N SER A 108 2.45 12.07 -4.52
CA SER A 108 2.14 13.39 -5.04
C SER A 108 2.63 14.51 -4.11
N GLY A 109 2.75 15.70 -4.67
CA GLY A 109 3.29 16.85 -3.93
C GLY A 109 2.48 17.26 -2.70
N SER A 110 1.19 16.88 -2.59
CA SER A 110 0.36 17.15 -1.41
C SER A 110 0.73 16.29 -0.19
N MET A 111 1.35 15.12 -0.40
CA MET A 111 1.68 14.18 0.67
C MET A 111 3.05 14.40 1.32
N TYR A 112 3.99 15.05 0.65
CA TYR A 112 5.32 15.44 1.16
C TYR A 112 6.12 14.32 1.86
N TRP A 113 6.20 13.14 1.23
CA TRP A 113 7.00 12.05 1.77
C TRP A 113 8.49 12.28 1.58
N SER A 114 9.26 12.26 2.67
CA SER A 114 10.70 12.20 2.60
C SER A 114 11.22 10.76 2.38
N TYR A 115 12.45 10.63 1.95
CA TYR A 115 13.13 9.34 1.87
C TYR A 115 13.15 8.62 3.23
N GLU A 116 13.41 9.37 4.28
CA GLU A 116 13.49 8.88 5.66
C GLU A 116 12.15 8.36 6.15
N ASP A 117 11.05 9.06 5.88
CA ASP A 117 9.70 8.63 6.26
C ASP A 117 9.34 7.28 5.62
N ILE A 118 9.57 7.15 4.32
CA ILE A 118 9.30 5.90 3.59
C ILE A 118 10.17 4.76 4.14
N LYS A 119 11.44 5.03 4.41
CA LYS A 119 12.37 4.06 4.96
C LYS A 119 11.97 3.60 6.35
N GLU A 120 11.53 4.53 7.22
CA GLU A 120 11.04 4.19 8.56
C GLU A 120 9.82 3.27 8.49
N ILE A 121 8.85 3.54 7.60
CA ILE A 121 7.69 2.67 7.38
C ILE A 121 8.14 1.27 6.93
N ILE A 122 9.10 1.17 6.03
CA ILE A 122 9.63 -0.11 5.55
C ILE A 122 10.32 -0.88 6.69
N GLU A 123 11.05 -0.20 7.55
CA GLU A 123 11.71 -0.82 8.70
C GLU A 123 10.72 -1.30 9.78
N LEU A 124 9.60 -0.61 9.94
CA LEU A 124 8.49 -1.04 10.79
C LEU A 124 7.77 -2.27 10.21
N LEU A 125 7.65 -2.35 8.89
CA LEU A 125 6.90 -3.37 8.16
C LEU A 125 7.77 -4.20 7.21
N PRO A 126 8.84 -4.85 7.68
CA PRO A 126 9.85 -5.48 6.81
C PRO A 126 9.32 -6.67 6.00
N ALA A 127 8.16 -7.24 6.37
CA ALA A 127 7.53 -8.36 5.67
C ALA A 127 6.51 -7.93 4.62
N SER A 128 6.19 -6.63 4.55
CA SER A 128 5.18 -6.06 3.66
C SER A 128 5.72 -5.83 2.25
N ILE A 129 4.76 -5.67 1.31
CA ILE A 129 5.04 -5.10 0.00
C ILE A 129 4.65 -3.63 0.08
N ILE A 130 5.61 -2.73 -0.16
CA ILE A 130 5.40 -1.29 -0.10
C ILE A 130 5.78 -0.69 -1.45
N ALA A 131 4.86 0.07 -2.02
CA ALA A 131 5.05 0.75 -3.30
C ALA A 131 4.57 2.19 -3.20
N GLY A 132 5.13 3.04 -4.05
CA GLY A 132 4.65 4.40 -4.25
C GLY A 132 4.13 4.58 -5.66
N TYR A 133 3.24 5.55 -5.86
CA TYR A 133 2.78 5.94 -7.17
C TYR A 133 2.75 7.47 -7.29
N GLU A 134 2.90 7.91 -8.52
CA GLU A 134 2.76 9.32 -8.90
C GLU A 134 2.38 9.45 -10.36
N GLY A 135 1.67 10.51 -10.71
CA GLY A 135 1.30 10.84 -12.06
C GLY A 135 2.37 11.71 -12.73
N TYR A 136 2.48 11.63 -14.03
CA TYR A 136 3.27 12.55 -14.84
C TYR A 136 2.47 13.83 -15.13
N ASN A 137 3.17 14.92 -15.43
CA ASN A 137 2.55 16.15 -15.94
C ASN A 137 2.34 16.14 -17.46
N GLN A 138 2.68 15.03 -18.10
CA GLN A 138 2.52 14.79 -19.54
C GLN A 138 2.53 13.29 -19.81
N ILE A 139 2.06 12.87 -20.97
CA ILE A 139 2.11 11.46 -21.39
C ILE A 139 3.57 11.07 -21.70
N ILE A 140 4.07 10.01 -21.04
CA ILE A 140 5.39 9.43 -21.30
C ILE A 140 5.17 7.97 -21.75
N ASP A 141 5.57 7.61 -22.96
CA ASP A 141 5.41 6.27 -23.54
C ASP A 141 3.96 5.73 -23.45
N GLY A 142 2.98 6.63 -23.65
CA GLY A 142 1.54 6.28 -23.56
C GLY A 142 1.04 6.01 -22.15
N LYS A 143 1.78 6.46 -21.11
CA LYS A 143 1.44 6.36 -19.70
C LYS A 143 1.30 7.74 -19.09
N ASP A 144 0.40 7.82 -18.10
CA ASP A 144 0.09 9.04 -17.39
C ASP A 144 0.78 9.08 -16.00
N GLY A 145 1.47 8.01 -15.61
CA GLY A 145 2.19 7.94 -14.35
C GLY A 145 2.93 6.62 -14.13
N ILE A 146 3.47 6.45 -12.93
CA ILE A 146 4.33 5.33 -12.58
C ILE A 146 3.98 4.75 -11.21
N ILE A 147 4.14 3.43 -11.07
CA ILE A 147 4.14 2.71 -9.80
C ILE A 147 5.55 2.17 -9.58
N ARG A 148 6.17 2.52 -8.46
CA ARG A 148 7.51 2.11 -8.04
C ARG A 148 7.39 1.18 -6.83
N ILE A 149 7.95 -0.02 -6.88
CA ILE A 149 8.00 -0.91 -5.72
C ILE A 149 9.22 -0.51 -4.89
N PHE A 150 9.00 -0.05 -3.67
CA PHE A 150 10.04 0.38 -2.74
C PHE A 150 10.61 -0.80 -1.95
N ALA A 151 9.72 -1.71 -1.50
CA ALA A 151 10.12 -2.88 -0.75
C ALA A 151 9.21 -4.08 -1.03
N ASP A 152 9.79 -5.28 -1.02
CA ASP A 152 9.08 -6.55 -1.07
C ASP A 152 9.77 -7.57 -0.17
N LYS A 153 9.07 -7.97 0.91
CA LYS A 153 9.47 -9.05 1.82
C LYS A 153 10.94 -8.96 2.25
N GLY A 154 11.33 -7.81 2.77
CA GLY A 154 12.65 -7.56 3.30
C GLY A 154 13.73 -7.20 2.29
N LYS A 155 13.37 -7.02 1.03
CA LYS A 155 14.22 -6.45 0.00
C LYS A 155 13.79 -5.03 -0.29
N LEU A 156 14.72 -4.16 -0.61
CA LEU A 156 14.55 -2.71 -0.70
C LEU A 156 15.22 -2.18 -1.97
N ASP A 157 14.56 -1.28 -2.68
CA ASP A 157 15.17 -0.49 -3.76
C ASP A 157 15.27 0.98 -3.34
N THR A 158 16.42 1.36 -2.78
CA THR A 158 16.68 2.72 -2.28
C THR A 158 16.67 3.77 -3.38
N ARG A 159 17.00 3.37 -4.61
CA ARG A 159 17.00 4.28 -5.78
C ARG A 159 15.58 4.68 -6.17
N GLU A 160 14.61 3.79 -6.00
CA GLU A 160 13.23 4.11 -6.30
C GLU A 160 12.59 4.94 -5.18
N ILE A 161 12.97 4.71 -3.91
CA ILE A 161 12.54 5.56 -2.80
C ILE A 161 13.04 6.98 -2.97
N SER A 162 14.31 7.17 -3.38
CA SER A 162 14.88 8.52 -3.56
C SER A 162 14.24 9.32 -4.71
N LYS A 163 13.44 8.66 -5.56
CA LYS A 163 12.68 9.28 -6.65
C LYS A 163 11.21 9.51 -6.33
N ALA A 164 10.78 9.17 -5.12
CA ALA A 164 9.41 9.43 -4.69
C ALA A 164 9.13 10.94 -4.70
N GLY A 165 8.02 11.35 -5.33
CA GLY A 165 7.65 12.76 -5.48
C GLY A 165 8.35 13.51 -6.63
N GLU A 166 9.06 12.81 -7.53
CA GLU A 166 9.76 13.41 -8.67
C GLU A 166 8.80 14.17 -9.62
N PHE A 167 7.57 13.67 -9.80
CA PHE A 167 6.59 14.23 -10.73
C PHE A 167 5.45 15.00 -10.05
N GLY A 168 5.16 14.73 -8.80
CA GLY A 168 4.30 15.52 -7.93
C GLY A 168 2.79 15.48 -8.21
N CYS A 169 2.30 14.63 -9.10
CA CYS A 169 0.88 14.47 -9.41
C CYS A 169 0.35 13.10 -8.96
N ASN A 170 -0.98 12.92 -8.80
CA ASN A 170 -1.62 11.66 -8.39
C ASN A 170 -2.66 11.12 -9.38
N SER A 171 -2.56 11.43 -10.64
CA SER A 171 -3.57 11.14 -11.67
C SER A 171 -3.79 9.64 -12.01
N VAL A 172 -3.09 8.72 -11.37
CA VAL A 172 -3.14 7.27 -11.64
C VAL A 172 -3.69 6.44 -10.48
N ASP A 173 -4.52 7.05 -9.63
CA ASP A 173 -5.09 6.43 -8.41
C ASP A 173 -5.72 5.07 -8.68
N LEU A 174 -6.61 4.96 -9.68
CA LEU A 174 -7.30 3.70 -9.94
C LEU A 174 -6.34 2.58 -10.35
N ASP A 175 -5.31 2.87 -11.15
CA ASP A 175 -4.34 1.85 -11.54
C ASP A 175 -3.45 1.43 -10.36
N ALA A 176 -3.12 2.37 -9.46
CA ALA A 176 -2.43 2.08 -8.21
C ALA A 176 -3.29 1.17 -7.31
N LEU A 177 -4.58 1.46 -7.17
CA LEU A 177 -5.51 0.62 -6.43
C LEU A 177 -5.71 -0.76 -7.07
N LYS A 178 -5.78 -0.85 -8.40
CA LYS A 178 -5.83 -2.13 -9.13
C LYS A 178 -4.57 -2.98 -8.91
N TRP A 179 -3.42 -2.34 -8.81
CA TRP A 179 -2.18 -3.03 -8.44
C TRP A 179 -2.24 -3.52 -6.99
N LEU A 180 -2.66 -2.66 -6.05
CA LEU A 180 -2.78 -2.97 -4.63
C LEU A 180 -3.78 -4.10 -4.38
N ALA A 181 -4.90 -4.16 -5.11
CA ALA A 181 -5.91 -5.20 -5.00
C ALA A 181 -5.38 -6.61 -5.30
N LYS A 182 -4.28 -6.73 -6.04
CA LYS A 182 -3.61 -8.02 -6.33
C LYS A 182 -2.60 -8.42 -5.26
N GLN A 183 -2.34 -7.56 -4.28
CA GLN A 183 -1.36 -7.80 -3.24
C GLN A 183 -1.99 -8.44 -1.98
N PRO A 184 -1.16 -8.99 -1.06
CA PRO A 184 -1.65 -9.57 0.19
C PRO A 184 -2.37 -8.57 1.10
N GLU A 185 -3.37 -9.04 1.83
CA GLU A 185 -4.02 -8.27 2.89
C GLU A 185 -3.20 -8.22 4.19
N PRO A 186 -3.38 -7.17 5.02
CA PRO A 186 -4.22 -6.00 4.78
C PRO A 186 -3.66 -5.12 3.66
N ARG A 187 -4.56 -4.50 2.88
CA ARG A 187 -4.22 -3.59 1.79
C ARG A 187 -4.47 -2.16 2.26
N ILE A 188 -3.42 -1.37 2.30
CA ILE A 188 -3.47 0.00 2.83
C ILE A 188 -3.14 0.96 1.68
N TRP A 189 -4.02 1.91 1.45
CA TRP A 189 -3.81 3.01 0.52
C TRP A 189 -3.58 4.30 1.29
N VAL A 190 -2.38 4.85 1.16
CA VAL A 190 -1.98 6.08 1.82
C VAL A 190 -2.07 7.22 0.81
N SER A 191 -3.06 8.09 0.97
CA SER A 191 -3.31 9.24 0.09
C SER A 191 -4.16 10.28 0.81
N ASP A 192 -4.04 11.54 0.44
CA ASP A 192 -4.98 12.58 0.86
C ASP A 192 -6.38 12.37 0.27
N GLN A 193 -6.52 11.38 -0.61
CA GLN A 193 -7.73 10.97 -1.29
C GLN A 193 -8.31 12.06 -2.22
N ALA A 194 -7.52 13.08 -2.54
CA ALA A 194 -7.87 14.06 -3.55
C ALA A 194 -7.66 13.47 -4.95
N VAL A 195 -8.72 12.85 -5.48
CA VAL A 195 -8.67 12.09 -6.73
C VAL A 195 -8.67 13.01 -7.93
N VAL A 196 -7.66 12.91 -8.78
CA VAL A 196 -7.57 13.64 -10.05
C VAL A 196 -7.55 12.70 -11.23
N GLY A 197 -7.97 13.23 -12.38
CA GLY A 197 -7.90 12.55 -13.66
C GLY A 197 -6.87 13.17 -14.58
N VAL A 198 -6.82 12.68 -15.82
CA VAL A 198 -6.04 13.26 -16.90
C VAL A 198 -6.92 13.56 -18.09
N ASN A 199 -6.59 14.64 -18.80
CA ASN A 199 -7.17 14.93 -20.12
C ASN A 199 -6.39 14.18 -21.22
N ASP A 200 -6.77 14.39 -22.48
CA ASP A 200 -6.13 13.74 -23.64
C ASP A 200 -4.68 14.17 -23.84
N GLU A 201 -4.28 15.30 -23.29
CA GLU A 201 -2.90 15.80 -23.33
C GLU A 201 -2.04 15.25 -22.19
N GLY A 202 -2.61 14.48 -21.26
CA GLY A 202 -1.93 13.94 -20.08
C GLY A 202 -1.78 14.93 -18.92
N ARG A 203 -2.48 16.08 -18.97
CA ARG A 203 -2.46 17.05 -17.89
C ARG A 203 -3.47 16.65 -16.82
N ALA A 204 -3.10 16.88 -15.55
CA ALA A 204 -3.99 16.67 -14.42
C ALA A 204 -5.20 17.61 -14.51
N VAL A 205 -6.39 17.04 -14.42
CA VAL A 205 -7.68 17.75 -14.42
C VAL A 205 -8.63 17.09 -13.43
N SER A 206 -9.73 17.76 -13.09
CA SER A 206 -10.76 17.13 -12.26
C SER A 206 -11.29 15.86 -12.92
N LEU A 207 -11.35 14.79 -12.15
CA LEU A 207 -11.91 13.52 -12.60
C LEU A 207 -13.45 13.65 -12.73
N ASN A 208 -13.99 12.97 -13.74
CA ASN A 208 -15.44 12.82 -13.87
C ASN A 208 -16.04 12.27 -12.56
N PRO A 209 -17.12 12.87 -12.01
CA PRO A 209 -17.70 12.46 -10.74
C PRO A 209 -18.10 10.98 -10.66
N GLN A 210 -18.61 10.43 -11.75
CA GLN A 210 -18.95 9.00 -11.79
C GLN A 210 -17.73 8.10 -11.66
N LEU A 211 -16.58 8.51 -12.23
CA LEU A 211 -15.31 7.81 -12.10
C LEU A 211 -14.71 7.92 -10.69
N LYS A 212 -14.98 9.02 -9.98
CA LYS A 212 -14.65 9.14 -8.55
C LYS A 212 -15.41 8.10 -7.71
N VAL A 213 -16.71 7.94 -7.96
CA VAL A 213 -17.54 6.90 -7.31
C VAL A 213 -17.02 5.49 -7.64
N GLU A 214 -16.52 5.25 -8.86
CA GLU A 214 -15.91 3.97 -9.23
C GLU A 214 -14.70 3.63 -8.33
N ILE A 215 -13.85 4.61 -8.02
CA ILE A 215 -12.71 4.41 -7.11
C ILE A 215 -13.18 3.99 -5.72
N MET A 216 -14.19 4.66 -5.16
CA MET A 216 -14.77 4.33 -3.86
C MET A 216 -15.30 2.89 -3.85
N GLN A 217 -16.13 2.54 -4.86
CA GLN A 217 -16.68 1.19 -4.98
C GLN A 217 -15.59 0.14 -5.13
N PHE A 218 -14.52 0.47 -5.88
CA PHE A 218 -13.39 -0.42 -6.05
C PHE A 218 -12.65 -0.68 -4.73
N MET A 219 -12.45 0.35 -3.91
CA MET A 219 -11.81 0.21 -2.59
C MET A 219 -12.62 -0.70 -1.67
N VAL A 220 -13.92 -0.44 -1.53
CA VAL A 220 -14.82 -1.27 -0.70
C VAL A 220 -14.81 -2.73 -1.18
N LYS A 221 -15.02 -2.95 -2.49
CA LYS A 221 -15.04 -4.30 -3.08
C LYS A 221 -13.75 -5.09 -2.83
N ASN A 222 -12.59 -4.42 -2.81
CA ASN A 222 -11.29 -5.06 -2.66
C ASN A 222 -10.72 -4.96 -1.26
N ASN A 223 -11.51 -4.49 -0.29
CA ASN A 223 -11.10 -4.31 1.11
C ASN A 223 -9.79 -3.52 1.23
N ILE A 224 -9.72 -2.36 0.55
CA ILE A 224 -8.59 -1.44 0.61
C ILE A 224 -8.89 -0.38 1.66
N ILE A 225 -7.99 -0.24 2.62
CA ILE A 225 -8.11 0.65 3.77
C ILE A 225 -7.47 1.99 3.40
N PRO A 226 -8.25 3.07 3.24
CA PRO A 226 -7.68 4.40 2.99
C PRO A 226 -7.11 4.98 4.29
N ILE A 227 -5.90 5.55 4.21
CA ILE A 227 -5.24 6.25 5.31
C ILE A 227 -4.72 7.58 4.80
N ARG A 228 -5.11 8.68 5.46
CA ARG A 228 -4.86 10.01 4.94
C ARG A 228 -3.59 10.65 5.48
N THR A 229 -3.32 10.53 6.77
CA THR A 229 -2.25 11.27 7.42
C THR A 229 -1.04 10.39 7.72
N GLN A 230 0.15 10.99 7.70
CA GLN A 230 1.38 10.30 8.08
C GLN A 230 1.28 9.71 9.50
N GLU A 231 0.69 10.46 10.44
CA GLU A 231 0.48 9.98 11.81
C GLU A 231 -0.33 8.68 11.86
N MET A 232 -1.46 8.62 11.13
CA MET A 232 -2.26 7.39 11.03
C MET A 232 -1.48 6.24 10.41
N VAL A 233 -0.65 6.51 9.39
CA VAL A 233 0.22 5.48 8.78
C VAL A 233 1.15 4.88 9.81
N TYR A 234 1.82 5.71 10.62
CA TYR A 234 2.71 5.22 11.68
C TYR A 234 1.96 4.44 12.77
N ARG A 235 0.77 4.89 13.17
CA ARG A 235 -0.08 4.15 14.14
C ARG A 235 -0.46 2.78 13.60
N VAL A 236 -0.94 2.70 12.36
CA VAL A 236 -1.28 1.43 11.69
C VAL A 236 -0.04 0.53 11.54
N ALA A 237 1.09 1.07 11.10
CA ALA A 237 2.32 0.31 10.94
C ALA A 237 2.80 -0.31 12.26
N LYS A 238 2.78 0.45 13.35
CA LYS A 238 3.14 -0.04 14.69
C LYS A 238 2.19 -1.14 15.18
N GLN A 239 0.89 -0.99 14.99
CA GLN A 239 -0.10 -1.99 15.39
C GLN A 239 0.01 -3.26 14.56
N LEU A 240 0.20 -3.14 13.24
CA LEU A 240 0.45 -4.28 12.35
C LEU A 240 1.74 -5.03 12.75
N ALA A 241 2.84 -4.31 12.98
CA ALA A 241 4.10 -4.90 13.42
C ALA A 241 3.95 -5.65 14.75
N THR A 242 3.15 -5.12 15.68
CA THR A 242 2.87 -5.75 16.98
C THR A 242 2.03 -7.01 16.82
N SER A 243 1.02 -6.99 15.94
CA SER A 243 0.15 -8.14 15.68
C SER A 243 0.93 -9.32 15.08
N VAL A 244 1.87 -9.02 14.21
CA VAL A 244 2.78 -10.01 13.62
C VAL A 244 3.66 -10.65 14.70
N LYS A 245 4.10 -9.89 15.70
CA LYS A 245 4.88 -10.42 16.84
C LYS A 245 4.05 -11.31 17.77
N LYS A 246 2.79 -10.98 18.03
CA LYS A 246 1.89 -11.78 18.90
C LYS A 246 1.51 -13.15 18.32
N LYS A 247 1.48 -13.30 16.99
CA LYS A 247 1.20 -14.56 16.30
C LYS A 247 2.42 -15.53 16.29
N ARG A 248 3.49 -15.18 16.99
CA ARG A 248 4.72 -16.00 17.17
C ARG A 248 4.66 -16.85 18.41
#